data_8440816a522c7ac57e500f77b80ea214
#
_entry.id   8440816a522c7ac57e500f77b80ea214
#
_cell.length_a   1.000
_cell.length_b   1.000
_cell.length_c   1.000
_cell.angle_alpha   90.00
_cell.angle_beta   90.00
_cell.angle_gamma   90.00
#
_symmetry.space_group_name_H-M   'P 1'
#
loop_
_entity.id
_entity.type
_entity.pdbx_description
1 polymer ?
#
loop_
_entity_poly.entity_id
_entity_poly.type
_entity_poly.pdbx_seq_one_letter_code
_entity_poly.pdbx_strand_id
1 'polypeptide(L)'
;MLKLPGEMCNINCHYCYERRKPYPNALMLKPEVLREFLTLCGGRPLAVELHGGEPLLIGRRKMGDLFAELRSYEGPVTVSMQTNGILLNEAWLDFFDREWPDIEIGISLDGDEQGNAHRVDFRDRPTYRKVTKALDMMAARGRNVGVIVVVTRRILGRAADVLDSLSKFEAVKVVKLSGCLDFNVRSKDYQTPNRKSLQILNPDGVGMPGWATTPDEYADFLIEAFEHWSATRSYGAYVLEPFFSVIRSLSGLPTSYTSFSDRKEPFVVTLYPDGRIGSSDELSMPGALLGSVDTATGMDELLTLDSNPGLRRDLSALLAKCAGCSHEASCRGGALPDRLRFEGTGFEEEYCDYRRKVIDHVAAALPAAA
;
A
#
# COMPACT_ATOMS: atom_id res chain seq x y z
N MET A 1 -4.26 -7.49 -7.20
CA MET A 1 -5.08 -6.35 -6.72
C MET A 1 -6.22 -6.07 -7.67
N LEU A 2 -7.41 -5.79 -7.17
CA LEU A 2 -8.58 -5.42 -7.97
C LEU A 2 -8.97 -3.97 -7.69
N LYS A 3 -8.87 -3.09 -8.68
CA LYS A 3 -9.30 -1.68 -8.58
C LYS A 3 -10.80 -1.56 -8.77
N LEU A 4 -11.59 -1.72 -7.69
CA LEU A 4 -13.04 -1.84 -7.78
C LEU A 4 -13.74 -0.60 -8.37
N PRO A 5 -13.51 0.63 -7.82
CA PRO A 5 -14.06 1.86 -8.40
C PRO A 5 -13.01 2.62 -9.23
N GLY A 6 -11.97 1.95 -9.75
CA GLY A 6 -10.82 2.65 -10.30
C GLY A 6 -10.17 3.56 -9.25
N GLU A 7 -9.93 4.81 -9.61
CA GLU A 7 -9.34 5.83 -8.73
C GLU A 7 -10.37 6.63 -7.92
N MET A 8 -11.68 6.31 -8.03
CA MET A 8 -12.73 7.06 -7.32
C MET A 8 -12.64 6.86 -5.80
N CYS A 9 -12.71 7.96 -5.05
CA CYS A 9 -12.69 7.97 -3.60
C CYS A 9 -13.71 8.96 -3.03
N ASN A 10 -14.17 8.71 -1.80
CA ASN A 10 -15.07 9.59 -1.06
C ASN A 10 -14.34 10.61 -0.19
N ILE A 11 -13.00 10.59 -0.17
CA ILE A 11 -12.15 11.55 0.54
C ILE A 11 -11.06 12.10 -0.38
N ASN A 12 -10.37 13.13 0.11
CA ASN A 12 -9.43 13.96 -0.65
C ASN A 12 -8.10 14.12 0.07
N CYS A 13 -7.45 13.01 0.47
CA CYS A 13 -6.15 13.07 1.14
C CYS A 13 -5.15 13.90 0.32
N HIS A 14 -4.40 14.79 1.00
CA HIS A 14 -3.47 15.72 0.34
C HIS A 14 -2.35 14.98 -0.42
N TYR A 15 -1.81 13.90 0.15
CA TYR A 15 -0.70 13.12 -0.40
C TYR A 15 -1.14 11.97 -1.35
N CYS A 16 -2.44 11.82 -1.64
CA CYS A 16 -2.95 10.64 -2.34
C CYS A 16 -2.42 10.53 -3.78
N TYR A 17 -1.67 9.49 -4.07
CA TYR A 17 -1.11 9.21 -5.40
C TYR A 17 -2.18 8.81 -6.43
N GLU A 18 -3.27 8.16 -6.01
CA GLU A 18 -4.38 7.79 -6.90
C GLU A 18 -4.98 9.01 -7.61
N ARG A 19 -5.00 10.16 -6.94
CA ARG A 19 -5.56 11.40 -7.49
C ARG A 19 -4.67 12.08 -8.54
N ARG A 20 -3.44 11.62 -8.68
CA ARG A 20 -2.46 12.13 -9.65
C ARG A 20 -2.42 11.30 -10.94
N LYS A 21 -3.12 10.18 -10.96
CA LYS A 21 -3.18 9.33 -12.16
C LYS A 21 -3.96 10.01 -13.29
N PRO A 22 -3.48 9.92 -14.55
CA PRO A 22 -4.02 10.69 -15.68
C PRO A 22 -5.42 10.28 -16.13
N TYR A 23 -5.99 9.21 -15.60
CA TYR A 23 -7.30 8.70 -16.00
C TYR A 23 -8.17 8.34 -14.80
N PRO A 24 -8.97 9.30 -14.29
CA PRO A 24 -10.05 8.93 -13.38
C PRO A 24 -11.17 8.30 -14.21
N ASN A 25 -11.04 7.03 -14.54
CA ASN A 25 -12.17 6.31 -15.07
C ASN A 25 -13.18 6.10 -13.95
N ALA A 26 -14.30 6.82 -14.02
CA ALA A 26 -15.46 6.60 -13.16
C ALA A 26 -16.12 5.23 -13.42
N LEU A 27 -15.33 4.25 -13.87
CA LEU A 27 -15.76 2.90 -14.15
C LEU A 27 -15.63 2.06 -12.87
N MET A 28 -16.61 1.21 -12.67
CA MET A 28 -16.57 0.19 -11.63
C MET A 28 -16.27 -1.16 -12.27
N LEU A 29 -15.44 -1.96 -11.60
CA LEU A 29 -15.13 -3.31 -12.05
C LEU A 29 -16.42 -4.12 -12.21
N LYS A 30 -16.57 -4.75 -13.38
CA LYS A 30 -17.70 -5.58 -13.72
C LYS A 30 -17.37 -7.07 -13.50
N PRO A 31 -18.35 -7.91 -13.14
CA PRO A 31 -18.13 -9.35 -12.99
C PRO A 31 -17.55 -10.02 -14.24
N GLU A 32 -17.97 -9.59 -15.44
CA GLU A 32 -17.48 -10.14 -16.71
C GLU A 32 -15.97 -9.92 -16.86
N VAL A 33 -15.47 -8.71 -16.60
CA VAL A 33 -14.04 -8.37 -16.66
C VAL A 33 -13.23 -9.18 -15.64
N LEU A 34 -13.80 -9.35 -14.42
CA LEU A 34 -13.17 -10.20 -13.41
C LEU A 34 -13.11 -11.65 -13.85
N ARG A 35 -14.18 -12.20 -14.43
CA ARG A 35 -14.24 -13.58 -14.92
C ARG A 35 -13.19 -13.84 -16.00
N GLU A 36 -13.04 -12.93 -16.96
CA GLU A 36 -12.01 -13.00 -17.99
C GLU A 36 -10.60 -13.02 -17.39
N PHE A 37 -10.35 -12.13 -16.41
CA PHE A 37 -9.08 -12.13 -15.68
C PHE A 37 -8.83 -13.43 -14.91
N LEU A 38 -9.84 -13.98 -14.23
CA LEU A 38 -9.74 -15.25 -13.51
C LEU A 38 -9.43 -16.41 -14.47
N THR A 39 -9.98 -16.38 -15.69
CA THR A 39 -9.64 -17.35 -16.73
C THR A 39 -8.15 -17.30 -17.08
N LEU A 40 -7.56 -16.11 -17.21
CA LEU A 40 -6.12 -15.95 -17.44
C LEU A 40 -5.28 -16.51 -16.27
N CYS A 41 -5.82 -16.49 -15.04
CA CYS A 41 -5.12 -17.01 -13.87
C CYS A 41 -4.97 -18.54 -13.85
N GLY A 42 -5.83 -19.28 -14.57
CA GLY A 42 -5.64 -20.71 -14.84
C GLY A 42 -5.60 -21.60 -13.59
N GLY A 43 -6.45 -21.36 -12.58
CA GLY A 43 -6.53 -22.17 -11.35
C GLY A 43 -5.38 -21.94 -10.33
N ARG A 44 -4.51 -20.95 -10.53
CA ARG A 44 -3.43 -20.64 -9.59
C ARG A 44 -3.96 -20.14 -8.25
N PRO A 45 -3.29 -20.39 -7.11
CA PRO A 45 -3.64 -19.74 -5.85
C PRO A 45 -3.58 -18.21 -5.98
N LEU A 46 -4.64 -17.53 -5.52
CA LEU A 46 -4.77 -16.08 -5.60
C LEU A 46 -4.88 -15.45 -4.20
N ALA A 47 -4.04 -14.46 -3.92
CA ALA A 47 -4.24 -13.50 -2.84
C ALA A 47 -4.85 -12.22 -3.45
N VAL A 48 -6.14 -12.04 -3.29
CA VAL A 48 -6.90 -10.94 -3.90
C VAL A 48 -7.01 -9.79 -2.91
N GLU A 49 -6.49 -8.62 -3.28
CA GLU A 49 -6.69 -7.39 -2.53
C GLU A 49 -7.72 -6.51 -3.23
N LEU A 50 -8.83 -6.22 -2.54
CA LEU A 50 -9.84 -5.27 -2.98
C LEU A 50 -9.38 -3.85 -2.69
N HIS A 51 -9.17 -3.07 -3.73
CA HIS A 51 -8.55 -1.75 -3.66
C HIS A 51 -9.23 -0.75 -4.63
N GLY A 52 -8.58 0.36 -4.87
CA GLY A 52 -9.01 1.46 -5.70
C GLY A 52 -8.84 2.77 -4.95
N GLY A 53 -9.59 3.81 -5.30
CA GLY A 53 -9.66 4.98 -4.46
C GLY A 53 -10.29 4.63 -3.11
N GLU A 54 -11.55 4.17 -3.13
CA GLU A 54 -12.23 3.57 -1.97
C GLU A 54 -13.10 2.38 -2.42
N PRO A 55 -12.74 1.14 -2.07
CA PRO A 55 -13.41 -0.06 -2.58
C PRO A 55 -14.89 -0.14 -2.20
N LEU A 56 -15.29 0.37 -1.03
CA LEU A 56 -16.68 0.31 -0.58
C LEU A 56 -17.65 1.19 -1.41
N LEU A 57 -17.13 2.08 -2.26
CA LEU A 57 -17.96 2.85 -3.21
C LEU A 57 -18.67 1.97 -4.24
N ILE A 58 -18.18 0.75 -4.49
CA ILE A 58 -18.83 -0.17 -5.42
C ILE A 58 -20.23 -0.60 -4.95
N GLY A 59 -20.48 -0.54 -3.65
CA GLY A 59 -21.73 -0.95 -3.02
C GLY A 59 -21.86 -2.47 -2.87
N ARG A 60 -22.65 -2.90 -1.84
CA ARG A 60 -22.75 -4.32 -1.44
C ARG A 60 -23.24 -5.24 -2.55
N ARG A 61 -24.22 -4.80 -3.37
CA ARG A 61 -24.76 -5.64 -4.46
C ARG A 61 -23.68 -6.01 -5.46
N LYS A 62 -22.97 -5.00 -6.01
CA LYS A 62 -21.90 -5.26 -6.99
C LYS A 62 -20.71 -6.00 -6.37
N MET A 63 -20.40 -5.73 -5.10
CA MET A 63 -19.39 -6.49 -4.37
C MET A 63 -19.76 -7.96 -4.26
N GLY A 64 -21.05 -8.26 -4.00
CA GLY A 64 -21.57 -9.63 -3.98
C GLY A 64 -21.46 -10.34 -5.33
N ASP A 65 -21.73 -9.62 -6.42
CA ASP A 65 -21.57 -10.14 -7.78
C ASP A 65 -20.09 -10.51 -8.06
N LEU A 66 -19.12 -9.67 -7.62
CA LEU A 66 -17.70 -9.98 -7.74
C LEU A 66 -17.27 -11.15 -6.83
N PHE A 67 -17.80 -11.24 -5.62
CA PHE A 67 -17.54 -12.38 -4.75
C PHE A 67 -18.09 -13.70 -5.32
N ALA A 68 -19.19 -13.65 -6.06
CA ALA A 68 -19.70 -14.83 -6.77
C ALA A 68 -18.69 -15.33 -7.82
N GLU A 69 -18.07 -14.43 -8.58
CA GLU A 69 -17.01 -14.79 -9.54
C GLU A 69 -15.79 -15.39 -8.83
N LEU A 70 -15.33 -14.77 -7.73
CA LEU A 70 -14.19 -15.29 -6.96
C LEU A 70 -14.49 -16.70 -6.37
N ARG A 71 -15.71 -16.95 -5.92
CA ARG A 71 -16.10 -18.28 -5.41
C ARG A 71 -16.21 -19.32 -6.51
N SER A 72 -16.51 -18.93 -7.75
CA SER A 72 -16.58 -19.84 -8.89
C SER A 72 -15.22 -20.20 -9.48
N TYR A 73 -14.17 -19.52 -9.03
CA TYR A 73 -12.81 -19.79 -9.49
C TYR A 73 -12.28 -21.12 -8.96
N GLU A 74 -11.61 -21.91 -9.80
CA GLU A 74 -11.18 -23.27 -9.47
C GLU A 74 -10.00 -23.33 -8.47
N GLY A 75 -9.19 -22.27 -8.40
CA GLY A 75 -8.02 -22.20 -7.52
C GLY A 75 -8.36 -21.66 -6.12
N PRO A 76 -7.47 -21.85 -5.13
CA PRO A 76 -7.62 -21.26 -3.81
C PRO A 76 -7.59 -19.72 -3.90
N VAL A 77 -8.52 -19.07 -3.19
CA VAL A 77 -8.60 -17.61 -3.11
C VAL A 77 -8.63 -17.15 -1.66
N THR A 78 -7.71 -16.24 -1.30
CA THR A 78 -7.84 -15.43 -0.09
C THR A 78 -8.19 -14.00 -0.49
N VAL A 79 -8.97 -13.31 0.34
CA VAL A 79 -9.42 -11.95 0.05
C VAL A 79 -9.05 -11.02 1.19
N SER A 80 -8.42 -9.92 0.83
CA SER A 80 -8.19 -8.78 1.71
C SER A 80 -8.77 -7.50 1.11
N MET A 81 -8.93 -6.47 1.91
CA MET A 81 -9.42 -5.16 1.47
C MET A 81 -8.69 -4.05 2.19
N GLN A 82 -8.23 -3.02 1.45
CA GLN A 82 -7.73 -1.79 2.04
C GLN A 82 -8.74 -0.66 1.86
N THR A 83 -9.22 -0.10 2.96
CA THR A 83 -10.24 0.97 2.98
C THR A 83 -9.81 2.17 3.80
N ASN A 84 -10.38 3.34 3.50
CA ASN A 84 -10.25 4.52 4.37
C ASN A 84 -11.17 4.46 5.62
N GLY A 85 -11.98 3.43 5.75
CA GLY A 85 -12.83 3.16 6.90
C GLY A 85 -14.11 4.00 7.01
N ILE A 86 -14.28 5.06 6.21
CA ILE A 86 -15.39 6.02 6.41
C ILE A 86 -16.77 5.44 6.04
N LEU A 87 -16.81 4.56 5.06
CA LEU A 87 -18.04 3.89 4.62
C LEU A 87 -18.29 2.57 5.34
N LEU A 88 -17.30 2.07 6.09
CA LEU A 88 -17.42 0.84 6.84
C LEU A 88 -18.44 1.03 7.98
N ASN A 89 -19.44 0.17 8.04
CA ASN A 89 -20.52 0.18 9.03
C ASN A 89 -21.04 -1.23 9.28
N GLU A 90 -21.95 -1.41 10.25
CA GLU A 90 -22.51 -2.70 10.61
C GLU A 90 -23.08 -3.47 9.41
N ALA A 91 -23.78 -2.78 8.51
CA ALA A 91 -24.34 -3.42 7.32
C ALA A 91 -23.28 -3.94 6.33
N TRP A 92 -22.07 -3.34 6.33
CA TRP A 92 -20.93 -3.89 5.59
C TRP A 92 -20.33 -5.10 6.32
N LEU A 93 -20.23 -5.07 7.64
CA LEU A 93 -19.72 -6.21 8.42
C LEU A 93 -20.67 -7.42 8.29
N ASP A 94 -22.00 -7.22 8.42
CA ASP A 94 -23.00 -8.27 8.20
C ASP A 94 -22.92 -8.84 6.78
N PHE A 95 -22.64 -8.00 5.78
CA PHE A 95 -22.43 -8.43 4.40
C PHE A 95 -21.17 -9.30 4.28
N PHE A 96 -20.05 -8.89 4.88
CA PHE A 96 -18.82 -9.68 4.84
C PHE A 96 -18.93 -10.98 5.61
N ASP A 97 -19.57 -10.97 6.79
CA ASP A 97 -19.81 -12.19 7.59
C ASP A 97 -20.61 -13.25 6.81
N ARG A 98 -21.49 -12.81 5.91
CA ARG A 98 -22.27 -13.70 5.06
C ARG A 98 -21.56 -14.10 3.78
N GLU A 99 -20.96 -13.15 3.08
CA GLU A 99 -20.42 -13.36 1.73
C GLU A 99 -18.95 -13.81 1.72
N TRP A 100 -18.13 -13.31 2.64
CA TRP A 100 -16.72 -13.68 2.76
C TRP A 100 -16.23 -13.50 4.21
N PRO A 101 -16.56 -14.46 5.12
CA PRO A 101 -16.27 -14.33 6.56
C PRO A 101 -14.80 -14.10 6.89
N ASP A 102 -13.91 -14.73 6.13
CA ASP A 102 -12.46 -14.69 6.35
C ASP A 102 -11.78 -13.48 5.67
N ILE A 103 -12.54 -12.47 5.22
CA ILE A 103 -11.93 -11.27 4.62
C ILE A 103 -11.07 -10.53 5.64
N GLU A 104 -9.82 -10.27 5.25
CA GLU A 104 -8.92 -9.44 6.03
C GLU A 104 -9.14 -7.96 5.69
N ILE A 105 -9.32 -7.12 6.70
CA ILE A 105 -9.61 -5.69 6.50
C ILE A 105 -8.45 -4.85 7.01
N GLY A 106 -7.88 -4.07 6.09
CA GLY A 106 -6.94 -3.00 6.38
C GLY A 106 -7.66 -1.64 6.41
N ILE A 107 -7.32 -0.80 7.39
CA ILE A 107 -7.86 0.56 7.54
C ILE A 107 -6.70 1.55 7.48
N SER A 108 -6.89 2.66 6.77
CA SER A 108 -5.87 3.70 6.67
C SER A 108 -6.06 4.76 7.77
N LEU A 109 -5.06 4.92 8.66
CA LEU A 109 -5.07 5.90 9.74
C LEU A 109 -3.64 6.32 10.08
N ASP A 110 -3.31 7.62 9.99
CA ASP A 110 -1.94 8.12 10.16
C ASP A 110 -1.63 8.50 11.62
N GLY A 111 -1.95 7.61 12.55
CA GLY A 111 -1.72 7.80 13.98
C GLY A 111 -2.86 8.56 14.67
N ASP A 112 -2.51 9.59 15.44
CA ASP A 112 -3.47 10.42 16.18
C ASP A 112 -4.19 11.46 15.28
N GLU A 113 -5.05 12.29 15.87
CA GLU A 113 -5.82 13.31 15.14
C GLU A 113 -4.90 14.31 14.40
N GLN A 114 -3.75 14.65 15.00
CA GLN A 114 -2.76 15.55 14.39
C GLN A 114 -2.04 14.88 13.22
N GLY A 115 -1.60 13.64 13.37
CA GLY A 115 -0.96 12.87 12.29
C GLY A 115 -1.89 12.67 11.11
N ASN A 116 -3.15 12.37 11.39
CA ASN A 116 -4.18 12.11 10.38
C ASN A 116 -4.70 13.38 9.65
N ALA A 117 -4.16 14.56 9.92
CA ALA A 117 -4.69 15.83 9.42
C ALA A 117 -4.61 16.00 7.89
N HIS A 118 -3.77 15.22 7.19
CA HIS A 118 -3.75 15.19 5.73
C HIS A 118 -4.84 14.32 5.10
N ARG A 119 -5.54 13.51 5.90
CA ARG A 119 -6.66 12.70 5.46
C ARG A 119 -7.96 13.47 5.65
N VAL A 120 -8.38 14.16 4.60
CA VAL A 120 -9.52 15.08 4.62
C VAL A 120 -10.58 14.67 3.59
N ASP A 121 -11.81 15.13 3.78
CA ASP A 121 -12.87 15.02 2.77
C ASP A 121 -12.74 16.12 1.69
N PHE A 122 -13.63 16.13 0.70
CA PHE A 122 -13.64 17.14 -0.37
C PHE A 122 -13.96 18.59 0.08
N ARG A 123 -14.27 18.77 1.37
CA ARG A 123 -14.46 20.08 2.01
C ARG A 123 -13.35 20.40 3.00
N ASP A 124 -12.20 19.70 2.91
CA ASP A 124 -11.06 19.81 3.83
C ASP A 124 -11.38 19.52 5.31
N ARG A 125 -12.45 18.77 5.57
CA ARG A 125 -12.79 18.38 6.94
C ARG A 125 -12.03 17.12 7.35
N PRO A 126 -11.46 17.08 8.57
CA PRO A 126 -10.74 15.91 9.08
C PRO A 126 -11.60 14.65 9.09
N THR A 127 -10.97 13.51 8.81
CA THR A 127 -11.66 12.20 8.78
C THR A 127 -11.42 11.37 10.04
N TYR A 128 -10.49 11.74 10.90
CA TYR A 128 -10.03 10.97 12.06
C TYR A 128 -11.16 10.32 12.86
N ARG A 129 -12.12 11.12 13.35
CA ARG A 129 -13.23 10.63 14.19
C ARG A 129 -14.15 9.63 13.48
N LYS A 130 -14.21 9.65 12.16
CA LYS A 130 -15.01 8.66 11.40
C LYS A 130 -14.28 7.34 11.31
N VAL A 131 -12.95 7.40 11.10
CA VAL A 131 -12.12 6.21 11.00
C VAL A 131 -11.99 5.52 12.36
N THR A 132 -11.80 6.26 13.46
CA THR A 132 -11.71 5.67 14.80
C THR A 132 -13.01 4.98 15.23
N LYS A 133 -14.18 5.52 14.85
CA LYS A 133 -15.46 4.81 15.03
C LYS A 133 -15.53 3.48 14.31
N ALA A 134 -14.92 3.37 13.10
CA ALA A 134 -14.85 2.10 12.40
C ALA A 134 -13.95 1.11 13.16
N LEU A 135 -12.83 1.56 13.74
CA LEU A 135 -11.97 0.71 14.58
C LEU A 135 -12.69 0.22 15.84
N ASP A 136 -13.41 1.11 16.51
CA ASP A 136 -14.21 0.74 17.69
C ASP A 136 -15.30 -0.30 17.35
N MET A 137 -15.95 -0.14 16.20
CA MET A 137 -16.94 -1.09 15.69
C MET A 137 -16.29 -2.44 15.36
N MET A 138 -15.10 -2.46 14.73
CA MET A 138 -14.35 -3.70 14.46
C MET A 138 -14.02 -4.42 15.77
N ALA A 139 -13.56 -3.71 16.80
CA ALA A 139 -13.30 -4.28 18.12
C ALA A 139 -14.58 -4.87 18.75
N ALA A 140 -15.69 -4.13 18.71
CA ALA A 140 -16.99 -4.59 19.23
C ALA A 140 -17.50 -5.86 18.53
N ARG A 141 -17.12 -6.08 17.27
CA ARG A 141 -17.43 -7.30 16.49
C ARG A 141 -16.38 -8.40 16.64
N GLY A 142 -15.35 -8.20 17.47
CA GLY A 142 -14.24 -9.15 17.65
C GLY A 142 -13.39 -9.35 16.38
N ARG A 143 -13.40 -8.39 15.45
CA ARG A 143 -12.65 -8.47 14.20
C ARG A 143 -11.33 -7.72 14.31
N ASN A 144 -10.26 -8.38 13.88
CA ASN A 144 -8.94 -7.78 13.79
C ASN A 144 -8.79 -6.95 12.52
N VAL A 145 -7.93 -5.92 12.58
CA VAL A 145 -7.59 -5.08 11.42
C VAL A 145 -6.09 -4.86 11.31
N GLY A 146 -5.63 -4.67 10.07
CA GLY A 146 -4.37 -4.02 9.77
C GLY A 146 -4.57 -2.50 9.65
N VAL A 147 -3.59 -1.72 10.09
CA VAL A 147 -3.57 -0.27 9.90
C VAL A 147 -2.37 0.12 9.03
N ILE A 148 -2.63 0.89 7.95
CA ILE A 148 -1.56 1.54 7.19
C ILE A 148 -1.44 2.99 7.66
N VAL A 149 -0.24 3.35 8.09
CA VAL A 149 0.19 4.71 8.46
C VAL A 149 1.05 5.26 7.35
N VAL A 150 0.65 6.36 6.73
CA VAL A 150 1.53 7.09 5.82
C VAL A 150 2.36 8.06 6.63
N VAL A 151 3.68 7.82 6.67
CA VAL A 151 4.63 8.66 7.41
C VAL A 151 4.86 9.94 6.62
N THR A 152 4.14 10.98 7.01
CA THR A 152 4.29 12.33 6.48
C THR A 152 5.18 13.17 7.39
N ARG A 153 5.67 14.29 6.88
CA ARG A 153 6.46 15.25 7.67
C ARG A 153 5.78 15.67 8.98
N ARG A 154 4.46 15.57 9.05
CA ARG A 154 3.66 15.95 10.23
C ARG A 154 3.88 15.05 11.45
N ILE A 155 4.31 13.82 11.23
CA ILE A 155 4.51 12.85 12.34
C ILE A 155 5.99 12.54 12.60
N LEU A 156 6.92 13.18 11.89
CA LEU A 156 8.35 13.05 12.19
C LEU A 156 8.65 13.49 13.64
N GLY A 157 9.50 12.74 14.33
CA GLY A 157 9.82 12.94 15.76
C GLY A 157 8.66 12.62 16.71
N ARG A 158 7.63 11.89 16.24
CA ARG A 158 6.43 11.54 17.01
C ARG A 158 6.04 10.07 16.87
N ALA A 159 7.01 9.20 16.61
CA ALA A 159 6.72 7.78 16.39
C ALA A 159 6.07 7.13 17.62
N ALA A 160 6.53 7.47 18.83
CA ALA A 160 5.92 7.01 20.07
C ALA A 160 4.44 7.43 20.19
N ASP A 161 4.11 8.72 19.99
CA ASP A 161 2.73 9.22 20.04
C ASP A 161 1.83 8.49 19.03
N VAL A 162 2.33 8.25 17.82
CA VAL A 162 1.62 7.53 16.75
C VAL A 162 1.32 6.10 17.18
N LEU A 163 2.31 5.36 17.67
CA LEU A 163 2.14 3.97 18.07
C LEU A 163 1.26 3.83 19.33
N ASP A 164 1.44 4.71 20.33
CA ASP A 164 0.60 4.75 21.53
C ASP A 164 -0.86 5.11 21.19
N SER A 165 -1.08 5.96 20.20
CA SER A 165 -2.44 6.25 19.72
C SER A 165 -3.10 5.04 19.08
N LEU A 166 -2.36 4.27 18.27
CA LEU A 166 -2.88 3.08 17.60
C LEU A 166 -3.08 1.91 18.56
N SER A 167 -2.24 1.77 19.57
CA SER A 167 -2.34 0.71 20.60
C SER A 167 -3.61 0.78 21.45
N LYS A 168 -4.29 1.94 21.45
CA LYS A 168 -5.59 2.12 22.14
C LYS A 168 -6.74 1.37 21.45
N PHE A 169 -6.58 1.01 20.18
CA PHE A 169 -7.62 0.31 19.44
C PHE A 169 -7.36 -1.20 19.48
N GLU A 170 -8.16 -1.91 20.26
CA GLU A 170 -8.02 -3.35 20.47
C GLU A 170 -8.07 -4.17 19.18
N ALA A 171 -8.82 -3.70 18.18
CA ALA A 171 -8.91 -4.35 16.87
C ALA A 171 -7.59 -4.35 16.10
N VAL A 172 -6.65 -3.43 16.36
CA VAL A 172 -5.41 -3.28 15.60
C VAL A 172 -4.43 -4.38 15.95
N LYS A 173 -4.08 -5.23 14.97
CA LYS A 173 -3.14 -6.35 15.12
C LYS A 173 -1.93 -6.26 14.19
N VAL A 174 -2.00 -5.44 13.17
CA VAL A 174 -0.88 -5.15 12.26
C VAL A 174 -0.81 -3.66 12.02
N VAL A 175 0.35 -3.07 12.16
CA VAL A 175 0.62 -1.67 11.78
C VAL A 175 1.70 -1.68 10.71
N LYS A 176 1.41 -1.08 9.56
CA LYS A 176 2.36 -0.90 8.46
C LYS A 176 2.73 0.58 8.35
N LEU A 177 4.00 0.89 8.55
CA LEU A 177 4.56 2.22 8.34
C LEU A 177 5.01 2.35 6.87
N SER A 178 4.44 3.30 6.14
CA SER A 178 4.77 3.56 4.73
C SER A 178 5.26 5.01 4.59
N GLY A 179 6.47 5.21 4.09
CA GLY A 179 7.03 6.55 3.88
C GLY A 179 6.28 7.33 2.81
N CYS A 180 5.98 8.58 3.05
CA CYS A 180 5.47 9.50 2.05
C CYS A 180 6.63 10.09 1.24
N LEU A 181 7.24 9.25 0.41
CA LEU A 181 8.44 9.56 -0.38
C LEU A 181 8.05 10.20 -1.71
N ASP A 182 7.34 11.34 -1.63
CA ASP A 182 6.86 12.06 -2.80
C ASP A 182 7.87 13.13 -3.25
N PHE A 183 8.35 13.02 -4.49
CA PHE A 183 9.26 13.98 -5.09
C PHE A 183 8.66 14.61 -6.34
N ASN A 184 8.97 15.88 -6.58
CA ASN A 184 8.58 16.61 -7.80
C ASN A 184 7.09 16.58 -8.13
N VAL A 185 6.23 16.56 -7.12
CA VAL A 185 4.77 16.59 -7.29
C VAL A 185 4.34 18.02 -7.66
N ARG A 186 3.63 18.17 -8.77
CA ARG A 186 3.15 19.46 -9.28
C ARG A 186 1.64 19.58 -9.10
N SER A 187 1.17 20.82 -8.95
CA SER A 187 -0.28 21.08 -8.86
C SER A 187 -1.05 20.59 -10.08
N LYS A 188 -0.46 20.64 -11.27
CA LYS A 188 -1.05 20.13 -12.53
C LYS A 188 -1.17 18.61 -12.58
N ASP A 189 -0.44 17.89 -11.73
CA ASP A 189 -0.49 16.44 -11.64
C ASP A 189 -1.76 15.96 -10.92
N TYR A 190 -2.47 16.88 -10.25
CA TYR A 190 -3.76 16.59 -9.62
C TYR A 190 -4.92 16.91 -10.55
N GLN A 191 -5.80 15.96 -10.74
CA GLN A 191 -6.97 16.14 -11.60
C GLN A 191 -8.09 16.95 -10.95
N THR A 192 -8.22 16.86 -9.62
CA THR A 192 -9.19 17.65 -8.83
C THR A 192 -8.49 18.21 -7.59
N PRO A 193 -7.60 19.21 -7.77
CA PRO A 193 -6.91 19.79 -6.63
C PRO A 193 -7.91 20.55 -5.76
N ASN A 194 -7.83 20.36 -4.45
CA ASN A 194 -8.47 21.33 -3.57
C ASN A 194 -7.56 22.55 -3.37
N ARG A 195 -8.12 23.68 -2.94
CA ARG A 195 -7.35 24.92 -2.79
C ARG A 195 -6.22 24.80 -1.76
N LYS A 196 -6.42 24.01 -0.70
CA LYS A 196 -5.39 23.80 0.34
C LYS A 196 -4.27 22.89 -0.13
N SER A 197 -4.56 21.84 -0.90
CA SER A 197 -3.52 21.03 -1.53
C SER A 197 -2.64 21.88 -2.43
N LEU A 198 -3.23 22.80 -3.20
CA LEU A 198 -2.47 23.73 -4.05
C LEU A 198 -1.56 24.69 -3.27
N GLN A 199 -1.97 25.08 -2.06
CA GLN A 199 -1.14 25.95 -1.21
C GLN A 199 0.06 25.23 -0.58
N ILE A 200 -0.05 23.91 -0.42
CA ILE A 200 1.00 23.07 0.17
C ILE A 200 2.01 22.64 -0.90
N LEU A 201 1.58 22.57 -2.16
CA LEU A 201 2.46 22.27 -3.29
C LEU A 201 3.37 23.47 -3.59
N ASN A 202 4.63 23.18 -3.88
CA ASN A 202 5.53 24.23 -4.33
C ASN A 202 5.00 24.84 -5.65
N PRO A 203 4.74 26.17 -5.72
CA PRO A 203 4.15 26.80 -6.91
C PRO A 203 4.98 26.58 -8.17
N ASP A 204 6.29 26.51 -8.03
CA ASP A 204 7.22 26.36 -9.16
C ASP A 204 7.37 24.91 -9.63
N GLY A 205 6.69 23.96 -8.95
CA GLY A 205 6.70 22.54 -9.30
C GLY A 205 8.06 21.85 -9.17
N VAL A 206 9.01 22.51 -8.48
CA VAL A 206 10.33 21.98 -8.18
C VAL A 206 10.44 21.79 -6.67
N GLY A 207 10.72 20.57 -6.23
CA GLY A 207 10.91 20.23 -4.84
C GLY A 207 9.82 19.34 -4.25
N MET A 208 10.02 19.00 -2.98
CA MET A 208 9.11 18.12 -2.24
C MET A 208 7.89 18.89 -1.73
N PRO A 209 6.68 18.32 -1.83
CA PRO A 209 5.52 18.90 -1.19
C PRO A 209 5.64 18.88 0.34
N GLY A 210 4.92 19.78 1.01
CA GLY A 210 5.03 19.97 2.47
C GLY A 210 4.63 18.76 3.33
N TRP A 211 4.05 17.72 2.75
CA TRP A 211 3.75 16.46 3.43
C TRP A 211 4.83 15.39 3.26
N ALA A 212 5.69 15.49 2.23
CA ALA A 212 6.66 14.46 1.90
C ALA A 212 7.84 14.42 2.87
N THR A 213 8.43 13.26 3.02
CA THR A 213 9.65 13.01 3.82
C THR A 213 10.81 12.64 2.90
N THR A 214 12.02 12.98 3.31
CA THR A 214 13.22 12.41 2.68
C THR A 214 13.41 10.96 3.14
N PRO A 215 14.22 10.16 2.43
CA PRO A 215 14.58 8.82 2.87
C PRO A 215 15.21 8.80 4.26
N ASP A 216 16.10 9.74 4.58
CA ASP A 216 16.78 9.80 5.87
C ASP A 216 15.83 10.19 7.00
N GLU A 217 14.95 11.20 6.80
CA GLU A 217 13.89 11.53 7.77
C GLU A 217 12.95 10.34 8.03
N TYR A 218 12.66 9.56 7.00
CA TYR A 218 11.85 8.34 7.14
C TYR A 218 12.60 7.25 7.90
N ALA A 219 13.90 7.08 7.65
CA ALA A 219 14.73 6.15 8.41
C ALA A 219 14.76 6.49 9.90
N ASP A 220 14.95 7.78 10.25
CA ASP A 220 14.96 8.24 11.65
C ASP A 220 13.62 7.97 12.33
N PHE A 221 12.50 8.23 11.66
CA PHE A 221 11.17 7.89 12.17
C PHE A 221 11.01 6.37 12.39
N LEU A 222 11.50 5.55 11.45
CA LEU A 222 11.45 4.09 11.61
C LEU A 222 12.29 3.62 12.80
N ILE A 223 13.48 4.17 13.00
CA ILE A 223 14.33 3.83 14.15
C ILE A 223 13.64 4.19 15.46
N GLU A 224 13.11 5.41 15.57
CA GLU A 224 12.33 5.85 16.73
C GLU A 224 11.13 4.90 17.00
N ALA A 225 10.41 4.52 15.94
CA ALA A 225 9.28 3.60 16.03
C ALA A 225 9.70 2.19 16.51
N PHE A 226 10.82 1.67 16.01
CA PHE A 226 11.35 0.39 16.41
C PHE A 226 11.79 0.39 17.88
N GLU A 227 12.49 1.42 18.32
CA GLU A 227 12.94 1.57 19.72
C GLU A 227 11.75 1.63 20.67
N HIS A 228 10.74 2.44 20.37
CA HIS A 228 9.53 2.53 21.18
C HIS A 228 8.76 1.19 21.23
N TRP A 229 8.53 0.56 20.07
CA TRP A 229 7.81 -0.73 19.96
C TRP A 229 8.52 -1.85 20.73
N SER A 230 9.87 -1.86 20.69
CA SER A 230 10.70 -2.83 21.40
C SER A 230 10.72 -2.57 22.91
N ALA A 231 10.93 -1.32 23.34
CA ALA A 231 10.99 -0.91 24.74
C ALA A 231 9.67 -1.16 25.48
N THR A 232 8.55 -0.89 24.82
CA THR A 232 7.21 -1.11 25.36
C THR A 232 6.71 -2.55 25.24
N ARG A 233 7.49 -3.43 24.59
CA ARG A 233 7.12 -4.80 24.27
C ARG A 233 5.80 -4.93 23.49
N SER A 234 5.47 -3.92 22.70
CA SER A 234 4.24 -3.87 21.92
C SER A 234 4.14 -4.97 20.84
N TYR A 235 5.26 -5.70 20.58
CA TYR A 235 5.26 -6.89 19.74
C TYR A 235 4.36 -8.03 20.25
N GLY A 236 3.94 -8.00 21.51
CA GLY A 236 2.92 -8.90 22.05
C GLY A 236 1.47 -8.49 21.70
N ALA A 237 1.24 -7.25 21.29
CA ALA A 237 -0.07 -6.71 20.96
C ALA A 237 -0.34 -6.65 19.45
N TYR A 238 0.64 -6.20 18.67
CA TYR A 238 0.54 -6.06 17.22
C TYR A 238 1.89 -6.26 16.51
N VAL A 239 1.81 -6.70 15.26
CA VAL A 239 2.94 -6.76 14.34
C VAL A 239 3.21 -5.37 13.79
N LEU A 240 4.49 -4.95 13.76
CA LEU A 240 4.90 -3.66 13.18
C LEU A 240 5.77 -3.90 11.94
N GLU A 241 5.23 -3.54 10.76
CA GLU A 241 5.97 -3.53 9.51
C GLU A 241 6.61 -2.13 9.26
N PRO A 242 7.87 -2.06 8.80
CA PRO A 242 8.63 -3.13 8.14
C PRO A 242 9.46 -4.03 9.08
N PHE A 243 9.47 -3.82 10.38
CA PHE A 243 10.44 -4.49 11.29
C PHE A 243 10.25 -5.99 11.39
N PHE A 244 8.99 -6.46 11.37
CA PHE A 244 8.73 -7.90 11.37
C PHE A 244 9.36 -8.56 10.14
N SER A 245 9.24 -7.96 8.97
CA SER A 245 9.86 -8.43 7.73
C SER A 245 11.38 -8.30 7.75
N VAL A 246 11.94 -7.24 8.32
CA VAL A 246 13.40 -7.09 8.51
C VAL A 246 13.94 -8.21 9.40
N ILE A 247 13.32 -8.46 10.55
CA ILE A 247 13.72 -9.52 11.49
C ILE A 247 13.66 -10.90 10.81
N ARG A 248 12.57 -11.19 10.09
CA ARG A 248 12.46 -12.45 9.34
C ARG A 248 13.54 -12.59 8.28
N SER A 249 13.80 -11.54 7.52
CA SER A 249 14.83 -11.54 6.47
C SER A 249 16.24 -11.74 7.05
N LEU A 250 16.56 -11.08 8.17
CA LEU A 250 17.81 -11.29 8.91
C LEU A 250 17.94 -12.72 9.46
N SER A 251 16.82 -13.36 9.79
CA SER A 251 16.76 -14.75 10.25
C SER A 251 16.70 -15.78 9.09
N GLY A 252 16.83 -15.35 7.84
CA GLY A 252 16.74 -16.24 6.67
C GLY A 252 15.33 -16.79 6.40
N LEU A 253 14.28 -16.19 6.98
CA LEU A 253 12.90 -16.62 6.83
C LEU A 253 12.21 -15.87 5.70
N PRO A 254 11.26 -16.49 4.98
CA PRO A 254 10.51 -15.83 3.92
C PRO A 254 9.64 -14.69 4.48
N THR A 255 9.47 -13.63 3.69
CA THR A 255 8.58 -12.51 4.03
C THR A 255 7.47 -12.40 2.99
N SER A 256 6.29 -11.93 3.42
CA SER A 256 5.17 -11.61 2.54
C SER A 256 5.12 -10.11 2.17
N TYR A 257 5.86 -9.27 2.87
CA TYR A 257 5.89 -7.84 2.60
C TYR A 257 6.72 -7.56 1.32
N THR A 258 6.09 -6.95 0.33
CA THR A 258 6.65 -6.76 -1.02
C THR A 258 8.00 -6.08 -1.05
N SER A 259 8.26 -5.12 -0.14
CA SER A 259 9.54 -4.42 -0.04
C SER A 259 10.72 -5.31 0.35
N PHE A 260 10.46 -6.48 0.93
CA PHE A 260 11.48 -7.45 1.39
C PHE A 260 11.37 -8.81 0.68
N SER A 261 10.44 -8.95 -0.28
CA SER A 261 10.33 -10.15 -1.10
C SER A 261 11.52 -10.26 -2.05
N ASP A 262 11.97 -11.48 -2.32
CA ASP A 262 12.92 -11.81 -3.38
C ASP A 262 12.30 -11.73 -4.79
N ARG A 263 10.97 -11.76 -4.88
CA ARG A 263 10.25 -11.56 -6.14
C ARG A 263 10.13 -10.07 -6.43
N LYS A 264 10.78 -9.61 -7.49
CA LYS A 264 10.77 -8.20 -7.94
C LYS A 264 10.07 -7.99 -9.29
N GLU A 265 9.77 -9.05 -10.00
CA GLU A 265 8.87 -9.03 -11.16
C GLU A 265 7.46 -8.64 -10.72
N PRO A 266 6.47 -8.46 -11.61
CA PRO A 266 5.16 -7.92 -11.23
C PRO A 266 4.54 -8.73 -10.09
N PHE A 267 4.99 -8.41 -8.88
CA PHE A 267 4.60 -9.09 -7.65
C PHE A 267 3.13 -8.84 -7.34
N VAL A 268 2.67 -7.62 -7.65
CA VAL A 268 1.27 -7.23 -7.49
C VAL A 268 0.68 -6.95 -8.87
N VAL A 269 0.02 -7.95 -9.45
CA VAL A 269 -0.74 -7.76 -10.69
C VAL A 269 -2.02 -7.00 -10.37
N THR A 270 -2.28 -5.91 -11.07
CA THR A 270 -3.41 -5.02 -10.84
C THR A 270 -4.39 -5.06 -12.00
N LEU A 271 -5.63 -5.50 -11.73
CA LEU A 271 -6.74 -5.42 -12.68
C LEU A 271 -7.49 -4.09 -12.51
N TYR A 272 -7.64 -3.37 -13.61
CA TYR A 272 -8.41 -2.13 -13.70
C TYR A 272 -9.83 -2.38 -14.22
N PRO A 273 -10.80 -1.50 -13.92
CA PRO A 273 -12.19 -1.68 -14.35
C PRO A 273 -12.42 -1.76 -15.85
N ASP A 274 -11.48 -1.23 -16.64
CA ASP A 274 -11.52 -1.24 -18.11
C ASP A 274 -10.82 -2.45 -18.74
N GLY A 275 -10.45 -3.44 -17.91
CA GLY A 275 -9.80 -4.67 -18.37
C GLY A 275 -8.30 -4.59 -18.54
N ARG A 276 -7.68 -3.41 -18.37
CA ARG A 276 -6.21 -3.30 -18.37
C ARG A 276 -5.61 -4.02 -17.16
N ILE A 277 -4.43 -4.59 -17.37
CA ILE A 277 -3.66 -5.30 -16.37
C ILE A 277 -2.30 -4.59 -16.20
N GLY A 278 -1.98 -4.19 -14.98
CA GLY A 278 -0.73 -3.51 -14.64
C GLY A 278 0.15 -4.32 -13.70
N SER A 279 1.44 -3.97 -13.63
CA SER A 279 2.44 -4.60 -12.75
C SER A 279 2.36 -4.12 -11.30
N SER A 280 1.82 -2.94 -11.07
CA SER A 280 1.63 -2.33 -9.75
C SER A 280 0.65 -1.17 -9.86
N ASP A 281 -0.14 -0.96 -8.83
CA ASP A 281 -1.04 0.19 -8.77
C ASP A 281 -0.34 1.50 -8.43
N GLU A 282 0.86 1.44 -7.88
CA GLU A 282 1.68 2.61 -7.55
C GLU A 282 2.41 3.21 -8.76
N LEU A 283 2.57 2.44 -9.84
CA LEU A 283 3.15 2.91 -11.08
C LEU A 283 2.09 3.51 -12.01
N SER A 284 2.47 4.54 -12.74
CA SER A 284 1.56 5.21 -13.68
C SER A 284 1.47 4.46 -15.01
N MET A 285 0.25 4.41 -15.58
CA MET A 285 0.06 3.97 -16.96
C MET A 285 0.59 5.04 -17.95
N PRO A 286 1.12 4.67 -19.11
CA PRO A 286 1.22 3.30 -19.65
C PRO A 286 2.46 2.53 -19.19
N GLY A 287 3.37 3.11 -18.41
CA GLY A 287 4.64 2.47 -18.01
C GLY A 287 4.47 1.16 -17.26
N ALA A 288 3.39 1.04 -16.47
CA ALA A 288 3.07 -0.15 -15.70
C ALA A 288 2.22 -1.19 -16.45
N LEU A 289 1.80 -0.92 -17.69
CA LEU A 289 0.91 -1.79 -18.46
C LEU A 289 1.59 -3.12 -18.80
N LEU A 290 0.94 -4.23 -18.46
CA LEU A 290 1.33 -5.59 -18.85
C LEU A 290 0.48 -6.12 -20.01
N GLY A 291 -0.79 -5.71 -20.11
CA GLY A 291 -1.73 -6.17 -21.11
C GLY A 291 -3.17 -5.83 -20.75
N SER A 292 -4.11 -6.56 -21.32
CA SER A 292 -5.53 -6.48 -20.97
C SER A 292 -6.17 -7.86 -21.00
N VAL A 293 -7.35 -7.99 -20.37
CA VAL A 293 -8.11 -9.23 -20.41
C VAL A 293 -8.46 -9.68 -21.84
N ASP A 294 -8.66 -8.72 -22.75
CA ASP A 294 -9.00 -8.99 -24.14
C ASP A 294 -7.82 -9.51 -25.00
N THR A 295 -6.59 -9.21 -24.60
CA THR A 295 -5.39 -9.47 -25.45
C THR A 295 -4.42 -10.47 -24.88
N ALA A 296 -4.41 -10.65 -23.56
CA ALA A 296 -3.51 -11.59 -22.91
C ALA A 296 -3.93 -13.04 -23.15
N THR A 297 -2.96 -13.93 -23.34
CA THR A 297 -3.20 -15.36 -23.56
C THR A 297 -3.11 -16.18 -22.29
N GLY A 298 -2.53 -15.63 -21.23
CA GLY A 298 -2.42 -16.26 -19.92
C GLY A 298 -1.53 -15.46 -18.96
N MET A 299 -1.56 -15.85 -17.70
CA MET A 299 -0.81 -15.17 -16.65
C MET A 299 0.72 -15.29 -16.85
N ASP A 300 1.21 -16.40 -17.42
CA ASP A 300 2.64 -16.57 -17.66
C ASP A 300 3.21 -15.51 -18.59
N GLU A 301 2.49 -15.17 -19.66
CA GLU A 301 2.86 -14.10 -20.58
C GLU A 301 2.99 -12.74 -19.86
N LEU A 302 2.05 -12.44 -18.96
CA LEU A 302 2.05 -11.19 -18.21
C LEU A 302 3.21 -11.13 -17.19
N LEU A 303 3.53 -12.27 -16.55
CA LEU A 303 4.55 -12.35 -15.49
C LEU A 303 5.99 -12.35 -16.03
N THR A 304 6.22 -12.70 -17.31
CA THR A 304 7.56 -12.65 -17.93
C THR A 304 8.02 -11.24 -18.26
N LEU A 305 7.11 -10.25 -18.22
CA LEU A 305 7.34 -8.86 -18.65
C LEU A 305 7.73 -8.73 -20.13
N ASP A 306 7.53 -9.75 -20.94
CA ASP A 306 7.82 -9.69 -22.39
C ASP A 306 6.90 -8.67 -23.08
N SER A 307 5.69 -8.47 -22.55
CA SER A 307 4.74 -7.44 -22.97
C SER A 307 5.18 -6.00 -22.61
N ASN A 308 6.13 -5.85 -21.68
CA ASN A 308 6.68 -4.54 -21.28
C ASN A 308 8.21 -4.57 -21.16
N PRO A 309 8.94 -4.59 -22.30
CA PRO A 309 10.40 -4.64 -22.29
C PRO A 309 11.06 -3.43 -21.60
N GLY A 310 10.37 -2.27 -21.56
CA GLY A 310 10.83 -1.09 -20.84
C GLY A 310 10.92 -1.34 -19.35
N LEU A 311 9.81 -1.77 -18.74
CA LEU A 311 9.74 -2.09 -17.31
C LEU A 311 10.72 -3.21 -16.93
N ARG A 312 10.84 -4.25 -17.77
CA ARG A 312 11.80 -5.34 -17.58
C ARG A 312 13.24 -4.84 -17.54
N ARG A 313 13.62 -3.97 -18.48
CA ARG A 313 14.95 -3.36 -18.53
C ARG A 313 15.23 -2.53 -17.29
N ASP A 314 14.27 -1.69 -16.89
CA ASP A 314 14.42 -0.78 -15.75
C ASP A 314 14.53 -1.59 -14.45
N LEU A 315 13.73 -2.63 -14.28
CA LEU A 315 13.85 -3.57 -13.16
C LEU A 315 15.22 -4.26 -13.12
N SER A 316 15.68 -4.77 -14.27
CA SER A 316 16.99 -5.45 -14.34
C SER A 316 18.14 -4.50 -14.00
N ALA A 317 18.09 -3.24 -14.44
CA ALA A 317 19.07 -2.22 -14.12
C ALA A 317 19.07 -1.88 -12.62
N LEU A 318 17.90 -1.76 -12.01
CA LEU A 318 17.78 -1.50 -10.58
C LEU A 318 18.32 -2.66 -9.73
N LEU A 319 18.02 -3.91 -10.11
CA LEU A 319 18.50 -5.10 -9.40
C LEU A 319 20.00 -5.32 -9.58
N ALA A 320 20.56 -4.97 -10.74
CA ALA A 320 22.00 -5.04 -10.95
C ALA A 320 22.80 -4.17 -9.96
N LYS A 321 22.23 -3.07 -9.47
CA LYS A 321 22.82 -2.23 -8.40
C LYS A 321 22.90 -2.95 -7.06
N CYS A 322 22.15 -4.03 -6.85
CA CYS A 322 22.14 -4.81 -5.61
C CYS A 322 23.23 -5.89 -5.60
N ALA A 323 23.73 -6.28 -6.78
CA ALA A 323 24.74 -7.33 -6.90
C ALA A 323 26.02 -6.96 -6.13
N GLY A 324 26.40 -7.80 -5.17
CA GLY A 324 27.54 -7.57 -4.30
C GLY A 324 27.31 -6.60 -3.13
N CYS A 325 26.10 -6.10 -2.94
CA CYS A 325 25.74 -5.32 -1.76
C CYS A 325 25.71 -6.21 -0.51
N SER A 326 26.36 -5.79 0.58
CA SER A 326 26.38 -6.55 1.85
C SER A 326 25.00 -6.79 2.45
N HIS A 327 24.00 -5.99 2.08
CA HIS A 327 22.62 -6.07 2.55
C HIS A 327 21.69 -6.78 1.54
N GLU A 328 22.19 -7.33 0.46
CA GLU A 328 21.34 -7.94 -0.58
C GLU A 328 20.40 -8.99 0.01
N ALA A 329 20.91 -9.89 0.83
CA ALA A 329 20.13 -10.97 1.45
C ALA A 329 19.06 -10.48 2.42
N SER A 330 19.27 -9.36 3.13
CA SER A 330 18.32 -8.82 4.12
C SER A 330 17.41 -7.73 3.53
N CYS A 331 17.93 -6.93 2.61
CA CYS A 331 17.21 -5.80 1.99
C CYS A 331 16.32 -6.24 0.83
N ARG A 332 16.75 -7.24 0.05
CA ARG A 332 16.04 -7.72 -1.16
C ARG A 332 15.77 -6.63 -2.21
N GLY A 333 16.54 -5.54 -2.18
CA GLY A 333 16.46 -4.46 -3.18
C GLY A 333 15.28 -3.49 -3.05
N GLY A 334 14.42 -3.63 -2.05
CA GLY A 334 13.27 -2.73 -1.84
C GLY A 334 12.10 -2.96 -2.79
N ALA A 335 11.08 -2.09 -2.72
CA ALA A 335 9.95 -2.09 -3.63
C ALA A 335 10.32 -1.44 -4.97
N LEU A 336 9.95 -2.10 -6.07
CA LEU A 336 10.21 -1.56 -7.42
C LEU A 336 9.59 -0.18 -7.65
N PRO A 337 8.31 0.06 -7.31
CA PRO A 337 7.70 1.37 -7.50
C PRO A 337 8.44 2.49 -6.77
N ASP A 338 8.87 2.25 -5.54
CA ASP A 338 9.64 3.22 -4.76
C ASP A 338 10.95 3.55 -5.47
N ARG A 339 11.71 2.54 -5.88
CA ARG A 339 13.00 2.74 -6.56
C ARG A 339 12.85 3.52 -7.86
N LEU A 340 11.84 3.22 -8.66
CA LEU A 340 11.57 3.95 -9.91
C LEU A 340 11.19 5.42 -9.66
N ARG A 341 10.53 5.73 -8.54
CA ARG A 341 10.25 7.13 -8.16
C ARG A 341 11.51 7.91 -7.82
N PHE A 342 12.55 7.25 -7.34
CA PHE A 342 13.82 7.89 -7.00
C PHE A 342 14.73 8.08 -8.21
N GLU A 343 14.51 7.34 -9.30
CA GLU A 343 15.36 7.41 -10.48
C GLU A 343 15.34 8.81 -11.11
N GLY A 344 16.52 9.40 -11.34
CA GLY A 344 16.68 10.75 -11.87
C GLY A 344 16.32 11.88 -10.89
N THR A 345 16.10 11.60 -9.61
CA THR A 345 15.78 12.62 -8.59
C THR A 345 17.02 13.15 -7.86
N GLY A 346 18.13 12.44 -7.92
CA GLY A 346 19.33 12.70 -7.11
C GLY A 346 19.28 12.10 -5.71
N PHE A 347 18.23 11.32 -5.38
CA PHE A 347 18.05 10.64 -4.09
C PHE A 347 18.18 9.12 -4.18
N GLU A 348 18.70 8.59 -5.27
CA GLU A 348 18.79 7.15 -5.51
C GLU A 348 19.63 6.41 -4.48
N GLU A 349 20.78 7.01 -4.12
CA GLU A 349 21.66 6.45 -3.08
C GLU A 349 21.02 6.55 -1.70
N GLU A 350 20.35 7.65 -1.39
CA GLU A 350 19.66 7.85 -0.11
C GLU A 350 18.56 6.80 0.11
N TYR A 351 17.92 6.30 -0.96
CA TYR A 351 16.99 5.18 -0.86
C TYR A 351 17.69 3.92 -0.32
N CYS A 352 18.87 3.60 -0.82
CA CYS A 352 19.65 2.48 -0.33
C CYS A 352 20.16 2.71 1.09
N ASP A 353 20.60 3.93 1.40
CA ASP A 353 21.17 4.29 2.70
C ASP A 353 20.12 4.20 3.82
N TYR A 354 18.90 4.71 3.61
CA TYR A 354 17.87 4.56 4.62
C TYR A 354 17.55 3.10 4.93
N ARG A 355 17.51 2.24 3.91
CA ARG A 355 17.23 0.83 4.11
C ARG A 355 18.35 0.11 4.88
N ARG A 356 19.60 0.40 4.51
CA ARG A 356 20.78 -0.10 5.24
C ARG A 356 20.76 0.36 6.70
N LYS A 357 20.55 1.66 6.94
CA LYS A 357 20.47 2.28 8.27
C LYS A 357 19.44 1.58 9.16
N VAL A 358 18.22 1.34 8.66
CA VAL A 358 17.16 0.66 9.40
C VAL A 358 17.49 -0.83 9.65
N ILE A 359 18.01 -1.54 8.65
CA ILE A 359 18.36 -2.96 8.78
C ILE A 359 19.49 -3.14 9.80
N ASP A 360 20.54 -2.31 9.74
CA ASP A 360 21.68 -2.37 10.67
C ASP A 360 21.25 -2.06 12.10
N HIS A 361 20.36 -1.07 12.28
CA HIS A 361 19.81 -0.74 13.60
C HIS A 361 19.03 -1.91 14.20
N VAL A 362 18.14 -2.53 13.41
CA VAL A 362 17.38 -3.70 13.85
C VAL A 362 18.32 -4.88 14.13
N ALA A 363 19.31 -5.13 13.27
CA ALA A 363 20.27 -6.22 13.46
C ALA A 363 21.09 -6.06 14.75
N ALA A 364 21.51 -4.84 15.09
CA ALA A 364 22.25 -4.55 16.32
C ALA A 364 21.42 -4.77 17.60
N ALA A 365 20.09 -4.66 17.51
CA ALA A 365 19.18 -4.88 18.63
C ALA A 365 18.79 -6.37 18.83
N LEU A 366 19.04 -7.23 17.83
CA LEU A 366 18.75 -8.66 17.94
C LEU A 366 19.86 -9.38 18.76
N PRO A 367 19.49 -10.37 19.59
CA PRO A 367 20.51 -11.19 20.26
C PRO A 367 21.38 -11.88 19.22
N ALA A 368 22.69 -11.93 19.48
CA ALA A 368 23.60 -12.70 18.63
C ALA A 368 23.07 -14.14 18.49
N ALA A 369 23.00 -14.62 17.25
CA ALA A 369 22.62 -16.01 17.01
C ALA A 369 23.57 -16.93 17.77
N ALA A 370 23.02 -17.71 18.70
CA ALA A 370 23.79 -18.65 19.52
C ALA A 370 24.29 -19.85 18.71
#